data_d448f3d468f46343fb0e2f062ed5af3a
#
_entry.id   d448f3d468f46343fb0e2f062ed5af3a
#
_cell.length_a   1.000
_cell.length_b   1.000
_cell.length_c   1.000
_cell.angle_alpha   90.00
_cell.angle_beta   90.00
_cell.angle_gamma   90.00
#
_symmetry.space_group_name_H-M   'P 1'
#
loop_
_entity.id
_entity.type
_entity.pdbx_description
1 polymer ?
#
loop_
_entity_poly.entity_id
_entity_poly.type
_entity_poly.pdbx_seq_one_letter_code
_entity_poly.pdbx_strand_id
1 'polypeptide(L)' 'MHNDSEAKIATADALTLLLHNQHAIAAAIDELTCWLSENGVSIVAENATMALETLDENAQGITDAIM' A
#
# COMPACT_ATOMS: atom_id res chain seq x y z
N MET A 1 -8.24 27.55 -17.60
CA MET A 1 -8.79 26.23 -17.95
C MET A 1 -7.68 25.18 -17.93
N HIS A 2 -7.88 24.11 -17.22
CA HIS A 2 -6.92 23.01 -17.20
C HIS A 2 -6.98 22.26 -18.51
N ASN A 3 -5.80 21.91 -19.05
CA ASN A 3 -5.76 20.99 -20.17
C ASN A 3 -5.65 19.55 -19.63
N ASP A 4 -5.88 18.57 -20.50
CA ASP A 4 -5.86 17.16 -20.12
C ASP A 4 -4.49 16.72 -19.58
N SER A 5 -3.40 17.33 -20.06
CA SER A 5 -2.05 17.01 -19.62
C SER A 5 -1.83 17.40 -18.17
N GLU A 6 -2.32 18.58 -17.75
CA GLU A 6 -2.22 19.04 -16.36
C GLU A 6 -3.04 18.15 -15.43
N ALA A 7 -4.25 17.78 -15.83
CA ALA A 7 -5.10 16.88 -15.06
C ALA A 7 -4.46 15.51 -14.91
N LYS A 8 -3.84 14.98 -15.95
CA LYS A 8 -3.16 13.69 -15.91
C LYS A 8 -1.94 13.71 -15.00
N ILE A 9 -1.16 14.80 -15.02
CA ILE A 9 0.00 14.98 -14.15
C ILE A 9 -0.45 15.03 -12.68
N ALA A 10 -1.48 15.82 -12.38
CA ALA A 10 -2.00 15.93 -11.02
C ALA A 10 -2.52 14.58 -10.51
N THR A 11 -3.18 13.82 -11.35
CA THR A 11 -3.68 12.48 -11.01
C THR A 11 -2.53 11.53 -10.74
N ALA A 12 -1.51 11.52 -11.60
CA ALA A 12 -0.34 10.67 -11.42
C ALA A 12 0.42 11.01 -10.14
N ASP A 13 0.55 12.30 -9.82
CA ASP A 13 1.20 12.74 -8.58
C ASP A 13 0.42 12.27 -7.36
N ALA A 14 -0.90 12.39 -7.37
CA ALA A 14 -1.74 11.92 -6.27
C ALA A 14 -1.62 10.41 -6.08
N LEU A 15 -1.64 9.64 -7.16
CA LEU A 15 -1.50 8.19 -7.12
C LEU A 15 -0.12 7.79 -6.60
N THR A 16 0.93 8.52 -6.99
CA THR A 16 2.29 8.27 -6.51
C THR A 16 2.39 8.48 -5.00
N LEU A 17 1.78 9.54 -4.48
CA LEU A 17 1.74 9.79 -3.04
C LEU A 17 0.99 8.68 -2.30
N LEU A 18 -0.15 8.25 -2.83
CA LEU A 18 -0.92 7.15 -2.26
C LEU A 18 -0.11 5.85 -2.24
N LEU A 19 0.64 5.58 -3.31
CA LEU A 19 1.49 4.41 -3.40
C LEU A 19 2.59 4.44 -2.34
N HIS A 20 3.25 5.59 -2.16
CA HIS A 20 4.27 5.76 -1.12
C HIS A 20 3.68 5.53 0.28
N ASN A 21 2.48 6.07 0.54
CA ASN A 21 1.80 5.88 1.81
C ASN A 21 1.44 4.41 2.05
N GLN A 22 0.99 3.70 1.03
CA GLN A 22 0.69 2.27 1.14
C GLN A 22 1.94 1.45 1.45
N HIS A 23 3.07 1.77 0.83
CA HIS A 23 4.34 1.10 1.11
C HIS A 23 4.78 1.31 2.56
N ALA A 24 4.63 2.53 3.09
CA ALA A 24 4.97 2.83 4.48
C ALA A 24 4.06 2.08 5.45
N ILE A 25 2.77 2.04 5.18
CA ILE A 25 1.80 1.30 6.00
C ILE A 25 2.10 -0.19 5.96
N ALA A 26 2.36 -0.74 4.78
CA ALA A 26 2.68 -2.15 4.61
C ALA A 26 3.96 -2.53 5.38
N ALA A 27 4.98 -1.68 5.35
CA ALA A 27 6.23 -1.92 6.08
C ALA A 27 5.99 -1.96 7.59
N ALA A 28 5.17 -1.04 8.12
CA ALA A 28 4.82 -1.01 9.54
C ALA A 28 4.03 -2.26 9.95
N ILE A 29 3.07 -2.68 9.13
CA ILE A 29 2.28 -3.88 9.39
C ILE A 29 3.17 -5.13 9.34
N ASP A 30 4.10 -5.19 8.39
CA ASP A 30 5.03 -6.32 8.27
C ASP A 30 5.88 -6.46 9.53
N GLU A 31 6.43 -5.37 10.05
CA GLU A 31 7.18 -5.37 11.29
C GLU A 31 6.34 -5.86 12.48
N LEU A 32 5.12 -5.35 12.59
CA LEU A 32 4.19 -5.78 13.64
C LEU A 32 3.82 -7.26 13.50
N THR A 33 3.63 -7.72 12.28
CA THR A 33 3.30 -9.13 11.99
C THR A 33 4.44 -10.05 12.43
N CYS A 34 5.68 -9.68 12.15
CA CYS A 34 6.86 -10.43 12.59
C CYS A 34 6.91 -10.48 14.11
N TRP A 35 6.70 -9.37 14.78
CA TRP A 35 6.70 -9.30 16.23
C TRP A 35 5.60 -10.18 16.83
N LEU A 36 4.39 -10.12 16.28
CA LEU A 36 3.25 -10.93 16.72
C LEU A 36 3.54 -12.43 16.59
N SER A 37 4.13 -12.83 15.46
CA SER A 37 4.49 -14.23 15.22
C SER A 37 5.52 -14.71 16.22
N GLU A 38 6.55 -13.90 16.48
CA GLU A 38 7.60 -14.23 17.43
C GLU A 38 7.10 -14.33 18.88
N ASN A 39 6.02 -13.61 19.19
CA ASN A 39 5.43 -13.59 20.51
C ASN A 39 4.19 -14.49 20.66
N GLY A 40 3.97 -15.39 19.71
CA GLY A 40 2.94 -16.42 19.79
C GLY A 40 1.51 -15.96 19.53
N VAL A 41 1.32 -14.77 18.95
CA VAL A 41 -0.02 -14.23 18.64
C VAL A 41 -0.33 -14.54 17.19
N SER A 42 -0.46 -15.83 16.87
CA SER A 42 -0.54 -16.31 15.49
C SER A 42 -1.80 -15.90 14.75
N ILE A 43 -2.95 -15.85 15.43
CA ILE A 43 -4.22 -15.48 14.77
C ILE A 43 -4.16 -14.02 14.30
N VAL A 44 -3.66 -13.12 15.13
CA VAL A 44 -3.52 -11.71 14.78
C VAL A 44 -2.47 -11.55 13.66
N ALA A 45 -1.39 -12.31 13.73
CA ALA A 45 -0.37 -12.31 12.69
C ALA A 45 -0.93 -12.77 11.33
N GLU A 46 -1.77 -13.80 11.31
CA GLU A 46 -2.44 -14.27 10.10
C GLU A 46 -3.36 -13.19 9.51
N ASN A 47 -4.14 -12.53 10.35
CA ASN A 47 -5.02 -11.44 9.92
C ASN A 47 -4.22 -10.26 9.36
N ALA A 48 -3.10 -9.92 9.98
CA ALA A 48 -2.20 -8.87 9.49
C ALA A 48 -1.58 -9.25 8.14
N THR A 49 -1.22 -10.52 7.95
CA THR A 49 -0.69 -11.01 6.68
C THR A 49 -1.73 -10.86 5.56
N MET A 50 -3.00 -11.17 5.85
CA MET A 50 -4.08 -10.99 4.88
C MET A 50 -4.26 -9.51 4.50
N ALA A 51 -4.14 -8.60 5.47
CA ALA A 51 -4.19 -7.16 5.21
C ALA A 51 -3.02 -6.71 4.34
N LEU A 52 -1.81 -7.26 4.55
CA LEU A 52 -0.64 -6.99 3.72
C LEU A 52 -0.87 -7.42 2.27
N GLU A 53 -1.48 -8.57 2.05
CA GLU A 53 -1.80 -9.06 0.70
C GLU A 53 -2.71 -8.07 -0.02
N THR A 54 -3.73 -7.55 0.66
CA THR A 54 -4.62 -6.54 0.09
C THR A 54 -3.87 -5.25 -0.25
N LEU A 55 -2.99 -4.79 0.64
CA LEU A 55 -2.18 -3.60 0.39
C LEU A 55 -1.26 -3.78 -0.81
N ASP A 56 -0.66 -4.96 -0.95
CA ASP A 56 0.21 -5.28 -2.08
C ASP A 56 -0.57 -5.31 -3.40
N GLU A 57 -1.76 -5.90 -3.41
CA GLU A 57 -2.65 -5.90 -4.57
C GLU A 57 -3.05 -4.47 -4.96
N ASN A 58 -3.39 -3.65 -3.98
CA ASN A 58 -3.76 -2.25 -4.22
C ASN A 58 -2.57 -1.45 -4.74
N ALA A 59 -1.38 -1.68 -4.20
CA ALA A 59 -0.17 -1.03 -4.67
C ALA A 59 0.13 -1.40 -6.13
N GLN A 60 -0.06 -2.65 -6.50
CA GLN A 60 0.10 -3.10 -7.88
C GLN A 60 -0.92 -2.43 -8.78
N GLY A 61 -2.18 -2.32 -8.35
CA GLY A 61 -3.23 -1.63 -9.09
C GLY A 61 -2.91 -0.15 -9.32
N ILE A 62 -2.37 0.52 -8.30
CA ILE A 62 -1.94 1.92 -8.42
C ILE A 62 -0.77 2.04 -9.42
N THR A 63 0.21 1.15 -9.32
CA THR A 63 1.35 1.14 -10.23
C THR A 63 0.89 0.97 -11.68
N ASP A 64 -0.02 0.03 -11.92
CA ASP A 64 -0.58 -0.22 -13.25
C ASP A 64 -1.33 1.00 -13.78
N ALA A 65 -2.04 1.72 -12.91
CA ALA A 65 -2.78 2.91 -13.29
C ALA A 65 -1.87 4.10 -13.66
N ILE A 66 -0.68 4.18 -13.05
CA ILE A 66 0.30 5.23 -13.37
C ILE A 66 1.05 4.92 -14.67
N MET A 67 1.35 3.67 -14.89
CA MET A 67 2.12 3.20 -16.05
C MET A 67 1.23 3.07 -17.28
#